data_295f64469d1fa03d526709f36bdfacea
#
_entry.id   295f64469d1fa03d526709f36bdfacea
#
_cell.length_a   1.000
_cell.length_b   1.000
_cell.length_c   1.000
_cell.angle_alpha   90.00
_cell.angle_beta   90.00
_cell.angle_gamma   90.00
#
_symmetry.space_group_name_H-M   'P 1'
#
loop_
_entity.id
_entity.type
_entity.pdbx_description
1 polymer ?
#
loop_
_entity_poly.entity_id
_entity_poly.type
_entity_poly.pdbx_seq_one_letter_code
_entity_poly.pdbx_strand_id
1 'polypeptide(L)'
;MTDRNLALFERAQAAIPGGVNSPVRAFRAVGGTPRFIRRAQGAYLWDANDKRYIDYIGSWGPMILGHGHPAVLDAVLKAAADGFSFGAPTEREIELAEAIIAQVPGVEQVRLVSSGTEAGMSALRLARGFTGRSKFIKFEGCYHGHADALLVKAGSGLATFGHPTSAGVPAEVVQHTLVLPYNDVAALEAAFAAHGREIACVMVEPIAGNMNFVRASLPFMSAMRRLCTENGALLVFDEVMTGFRVALGGAASVYAKALPGFRPDVFVFGKVIGGGMPLAAFGGSREVMAQLAPLGPVYQAGTLSGNPVATACGLATLNQICQPGYFEALATKTRSLVDGLVSAAREAGIPMVGDSEGCMFGFFFADALPQNYGVVMATDKARFNAFFHGMLDRGVYLAPALYEAGFVSSAHTADDISATVAAAREVLAALPR
;
A
#
# COMPACT_ATOMS: atom_id res chain seq x y z
N MET A 1 -36.89 9.76 -4.10
CA MET A 1 -36.00 9.29 -5.19
C MET A 1 -35.43 7.94 -4.78
N THR A 2 -35.43 6.97 -5.70
CA THR A 2 -34.85 5.64 -5.42
C THR A 2 -33.37 5.77 -5.22
N ASP A 3 -32.81 5.13 -4.19
CA ASP A 3 -31.36 5.11 -3.94
C ASP A 3 -30.65 4.32 -5.08
N ARG A 4 -29.99 5.03 -5.97
CA ARG A 4 -29.29 4.45 -7.13
C ARG A 4 -28.10 3.60 -6.72
N ASN A 5 -27.43 3.90 -5.59
CA ASN A 5 -26.35 3.06 -5.10
C ASN A 5 -26.88 1.68 -4.72
N LEU A 6 -28.03 1.60 -4.03
CA LEU A 6 -28.65 0.32 -3.67
C LEU A 6 -29.03 -0.48 -4.93
N ALA A 7 -29.75 0.13 -5.87
CA ALA A 7 -30.16 -0.53 -7.11
C ALA A 7 -28.95 -1.04 -7.95
N LEU A 8 -27.85 -0.27 -7.99
CA LEU A 8 -26.61 -0.67 -8.66
C LEU A 8 -25.92 -1.81 -7.91
N PHE A 9 -25.96 -1.82 -6.58
CA PHE A 9 -25.35 -2.88 -5.79
C PHE A 9 -26.10 -4.22 -5.97
N GLU A 10 -27.43 -4.20 -5.94
CA GLU A 10 -28.27 -5.39 -6.23
C GLU A 10 -27.96 -5.95 -7.63
N ARG A 11 -27.92 -5.07 -8.63
CA ARG A 11 -27.54 -5.47 -10.00
C ARG A 11 -26.11 -6.01 -10.09
N ALA A 12 -25.16 -5.38 -9.38
CA ALA A 12 -23.77 -5.83 -9.36
C ALA A 12 -23.63 -7.21 -8.71
N GLN A 13 -24.36 -7.51 -7.64
CA GLN A 13 -24.36 -8.80 -6.97
C GLN A 13 -24.86 -9.94 -7.88
N ALA A 14 -25.74 -9.64 -8.84
CA ALA A 14 -26.19 -10.63 -9.82
C ALA A 14 -25.13 -10.94 -10.90
N ALA A 15 -24.19 -10.03 -11.15
CA ALA A 15 -23.20 -10.16 -12.24
C ALA A 15 -21.76 -10.39 -11.75
N ILE A 16 -21.44 -9.98 -10.52
CA ILE A 16 -20.09 -9.99 -9.98
C ILE A 16 -20.12 -10.60 -8.57
N PRO A 17 -19.27 -11.56 -8.23
CA PRO A 17 -19.24 -12.16 -6.89
C PRO A 17 -19.15 -11.09 -5.78
N GLY A 18 -20.19 -11.02 -4.93
CA GLY A 18 -20.33 -10.01 -3.89
C GLY A 18 -20.51 -8.57 -4.38
N GLY A 19 -20.79 -8.37 -5.68
CA GLY A 19 -21.02 -7.06 -6.32
C GLY A 19 -19.76 -6.20 -6.53
N VAL A 20 -18.56 -6.76 -6.35
CA VAL A 20 -17.30 -6.00 -6.41
C VAL A 20 -16.15 -6.83 -6.99
N ASN A 21 -15.17 -6.16 -7.61
CA ASN A 21 -13.94 -6.77 -8.11
C ASN A 21 -12.77 -6.75 -7.09
N SER A 22 -13.02 -6.25 -5.86
CA SER A 22 -12.08 -6.33 -4.73
C SER A 22 -12.88 -6.34 -3.43
N PRO A 23 -12.62 -7.30 -2.49
CA PRO A 23 -13.49 -7.57 -1.34
C PRO A 23 -13.79 -6.37 -0.44
N VAL A 24 -12.79 -5.52 -0.19
CA VAL A 24 -12.91 -4.36 0.71
C VAL A 24 -13.96 -3.35 0.22
N ARG A 25 -14.20 -3.28 -1.10
CA ARG A 25 -15.19 -2.37 -1.71
C ARG A 25 -16.65 -2.70 -1.37
N ALA A 26 -16.91 -3.93 -0.89
CA ALA A 26 -18.27 -4.38 -0.56
C ALA A 26 -18.82 -3.87 0.78
N PHE A 27 -18.08 -3.04 1.52
CA PHE A 27 -18.47 -2.51 2.84
C PHE A 27 -18.76 -3.57 3.92
N ARG A 28 -18.30 -4.82 3.73
CA ARG A 28 -18.55 -5.90 4.70
C ARG A 28 -18.00 -5.60 6.10
N ALA A 29 -16.89 -4.86 6.19
CA ALA A 29 -16.27 -4.54 7.47
C ALA A 29 -17.05 -3.48 8.26
N VAL A 30 -17.70 -2.54 7.58
CA VAL A 30 -18.42 -1.41 8.17
C VAL A 30 -19.94 -1.54 8.05
N GLY A 31 -20.43 -2.40 7.14
CA GLY A 31 -21.86 -2.55 6.84
C GLY A 31 -22.40 -1.46 5.90
N GLY A 32 -23.67 -1.58 5.54
CA GLY A 32 -24.36 -0.65 4.65
C GLY A 32 -24.10 -0.90 3.16
N THR A 33 -24.56 0.02 2.31
CA THR A 33 -24.47 -0.06 0.85
C THR A 33 -23.23 0.66 0.35
N PRO A 34 -22.36 0.01 -0.47
CA PRO A 34 -21.21 0.67 -1.09
C PRO A 34 -21.66 1.82 -2.00
N ARG A 35 -20.80 2.82 -2.15
CA ARG A 35 -21.03 3.94 -3.06
C ARG A 35 -20.51 3.60 -4.45
N PHE A 36 -21.38 3.69 -5.47
CA PHE A 36 -21.01 3.53 -6.88
C PHE A 36 -20.57 4.89 -7.42
N ILE A 37 -19.31 5.05 -7.68
CA ILE A 37 -18.72 6.32 -8.10
C ILE A 37 -18.88 6.48 -9.63
N ARG A 38 -19.45 7.60 -10.06
CA ARG A 38 -19.67 7.94 -11.47
C ARG A 38 -18.59 8.84 -12.06
N ARG A 39 -17.97 9.69 -11.25
CA ARG A 39 -16.86 10.55 -11.65
C ARG A 39 -16.02 10.98 -10.46
N ALA A 40 -14.80 11.41 -10.75
CA ALA A 40 -13.86 11.94 -9.77
C ALA A 40 -13.06 13.10 -10.36
N GLN A 41 -12.70 14.09 -9.55
CA GLN A 41 -11.86 15.21 -9.96
C GLN A 41 -11.19 15.86 -8.76
N GLY A 42 -9.90 16.13 -8.83
CA GLY A 42 -9.14 16.68 -7.72
C GLY A 42 -9.22 15.81 -6.48
N ALA A 43 -9.64 16.38 -5.35
CA ALA A 43 -9.82 15.67 -4.09
C ALA A 43 -11.24 15.06 -3.93
N TYR A 44 -12.06 15.01 -4.98
CA TYR A 44 -13.47 14.69 -4.84
C TYR A 44 -13.92 13.51 -5.67
N LEU A 45 -14.89 12.76 -5.10
CA LEU A 45 -15.69 11.73 -5.75
C LEU A 45 -17.16 12.16 -5.82
N TRP A 46 -17.88 11.69 -6.84
CA TRP A 46 -19.36 11.81 -6.91
C TRP A 46 -19.95 10.44 -7.14
N ASP A 47 -20.88 10.06 -6.27
CA ASP A 47 -21.57 8.77 -6.39
C ASP A 47 -22.72 8.80 -7.41
N ALA A 48 -23.41 7.67 -7.55
CA ALA A 48 -24.53 7.51 -8.48
C ALA A 48 -25.74 8.39 -8.14
N ASN A 49 -25.84 8.92 -6.91
CA ASN A 49 -26.87 9.86 -6.47
C ASN A 49 -26.42 11.33 -6.60
N ASP A 50 -25.28 11.60 -7.26
CA ASP A 50 -24.64 12.91 -7.37
C ASP A 50 -24.15 13.51 -6.04
N LYS A 51 -24.09 12.72 -4.96
CA LYS A 51 -23.50 13.18 -3.72
C LYS A 51 -21.97 13.26 -3.87
N ARG A 52 -21.41 14.41 -3.47
CA ARG A 52 -19.97 14.67 -3.49
C ARG A 52 -19.34 14.27 -2.16
N TYR A 53 -18.11 13.73 -2.25
CA TYR A 53 -17.30 13.35 -1.11
C TYR A 53 -15.88 13.89 -1.26
N ILE A 54 -15.26 14.33 -0.15
CA ILE A 54 -13.81 14.50 -0.04
C ILE A 54 -13.21 13.10 0.08
N ASP A 55 -12.29 12.75 -0.80
CA ASP A 55 -11.76 11.38 -0.96
C ASP A 55 -10.42 11.18 -0.27
N TYR A 56 -10.40 10.43 0.82
CA TYR A 56 -9.18 9.98 1.50
C TYR A 56 -8.76 8.54 1.17
N ILE A 57 -9.44 7.89 0.22
CA ILE A 57 -9.03 6.58 -0.31
C ILE A 57 -8.02 6.74 -1.45
N GLY A 58 -8.19 7.76 -2.30
CA GLY A 58 -7.31 8.04 -3.43
C GLY A 58 -7.10 6.81 -4.32
N SER A 59 -8.19 6.06 -4.62
CA SER A 59 -8.14 4.78 -5.36
C SER A 59 -7.24 3.71 -4.70
N TRP A 60 -7.18 3.69 -3.37
CA TRP A 60 -6.28 2.84 -2.56
C TRP A 60 -4.81 3.22 -2.71
N GLY A 61 -4.59 4.50 -2.99
CA GLY A 61 -3.27 5.11 -2.94
C GLY A 61 -2.70 5.68 -4.24
N PRO A 62 -2.98 5.23 -5.46
CA PRO A 62 -2.32 5.79 -6.66
C PRO A 62 -2.55 7.29 -6.89
N MET A 63 -3.65 7.87 -6.40
CA MET A 63 -4.06 9.26 -6.72
C MET A 63 -3.34 10.31 -5.85
N ILE A 64 -2.01 10.27 -5.80
CA ILE A 64 -1.21 11.25 -5.02
C ILE A 64 -1.39 12.70 -5.53
N LEU A 65 -1.67 12.88 -6.81
CA LEU A 65 -1.98 14.18 -7.43
C LEU A 65 -3.46 14.56 -7.34
N GLY A 66 -4.30 13.66 -6.82
CA GLY A 66 -5.76 13.75 -6.97
C GLY A 66 -6.24 13.18 -8.30
N HIS A 67 -7.55 13.17 -8.48
CA HIS A 67 -8.20 12.62 -9.67
C HIS A 67 -8.13 13.57 -10.86
N GLY A 68 -7.88 13.01 -12.05
CA GLY A 68 -7.96 13.76 -13.31
C GLY A 68 -6.95 14.92 -13.40
N HIS A 69 -5.74 14.75 -12.87
CA HIS A 69 -4.70 15.77 -12.96
C HIS A 69 -4.40 16.10 -14.43
N PRO A 70 -4.43 17.40 -14.85
CA PRO A 70 -4.36 17.77 -16.26
C PRO A 70 -3.14 17.24 -17.01
N ALA A 71 -1.94 17.33 -16.42
CA ALA A 71 -0.72 16.85 -17.05
C ALA A 71 -0.70 15.33 -17.22
N VAL A 72 -1.29 14.58 -16.29
CA VAL A 72 -1.39 13.11 -16.38
C VAL A 72 -2.41 12.71 -17.43
N LEU A 73 -3.58 13.38 -17.46
CA LEU A 73 -4.62 13.13 -18.46
C LEU A 73 -4.11 13.40 -19.88
N ASP A 74 -3.44 14.54 -20.08
CA ASP A 74 -2.85 14.89 -21.39
C ASP A 74 -1.83 13.84 -21.88
N ALA A 75 -0.92 13.39 -20.99
CA ALA A 75 0.06 12.35 -21.32
C ALA A 75 -0.61 11.01 -21.69
N VAL A 76 -1.65 10.62 -20.95
CA VAL A 76 -2.43 9.41 -21.23
C VAL A 76 -3.14 9.49 -22.57
N LEU A 77 -3.81 10.61 -22.87
CA LEU A 77 -4.53 10.81 -24.13
C LEU A 77 -3.58 10.79 -25.33
N LYS A 78 -2.42 11.44 -25.23
CA LYS A 78 -1.38 11.42 -26.28
C LYS A 78 -0.87 9.99 -26.50
N ALA A 79 -0.53 9.27 -25.43
CA ALA A 79 -0.05 7.90 -25.56
C ALA A 79 -1.12 6.97 -26.14
N ALA A 80 -2.38 7.13 -25.74
CA ALA A 80 -3.49 6.32 -26.25
C ALA A 80 -3.76 6.56 -27.74
N ALA A 81 -3.52 7.78 -28.26
CA ALA A 81 -3.67 8.09 -29.67
C ALA A 81 -2.63 7.34 -30.55
N ASP A 82 -1.45 7.04 -30.00
CA ASP A 82 -0.40 6.28 -30.70
C ASP A 82 -0.61 4.75 -30.61
N GLY A 83 -1.46 4.28 -29.69
CA GLY A 83 -1.80 2.86 -29.48
C GLY A 83 -1.67 2.42 -28.02
N PHE A 84 -2.42 1.38 -27.67
CA PHE A 84 -2.53 0.91 -26.28
C PHE A 84 -1.45 -0.10 -25.88
N SER A 85 -0.96 -0.90 -26.85
CA SER A 85 0.01 -1.97 -26.59
C SER A 85 0.62 -2.45 -27.91
N PHE A 86 1.93 -2.72 -27.91
CA PHE A 86 2.65 -3.04 -29.15
C PHE A 86 3.22 -4.46 -29.16
N GLY A 87 3.33 -5.14 -28.00
CA GLY A 87 4.05 -6.41 -27.90
C GLY A 87 5.55 -6.27 -28.19
N ALA A 88 6.08 -5.05 -28.06
CA ALA A 88 7.47 -4.67 -28.32
C ALA A 88 7.90 -3.60 -27.28
N PRO A 89 9.23 -3.46 -27.02
CA PRO A 89 9.73 -2.45 -26.10
C PRO A 89 9.43 -1.03 -26.59
N THR A 90 9.31 -0.10 -25.63
CA THR A 90 9.09 1.33 -25.90
C THR A 90 10.12 2.18 -25.14
N GLU A 91 10.38 3.40 -25.67
CA GLU A 91 11.28 4.36 -25.00
C GLU A 91 10.77 4.75 -23.60
N ARG A 92 9.44 4.90 -23.45
CA ARG A 92 8.81 5.25 -22.16
C ARG A 92 9.04 4.22 -21.05
N GLU A 93 9.25 2.95 -21.39
CA GLU A 93 9.64 1.93 -20.40
C GLU A 93 11.02 2.23 -19.82
N ILE A 94 11.95 2.65 -20.67
CA ILE A 94 13.31 3.03 -20.27
C ILE A 94 13.26 4.27 -19.38
N GLU A 95 12.57 5.32 -19.83
CA GLU A 95 12.42 6.58 -19.09
C GLU A 95 11.80 6.35 -17.69
N LEU A 96 10.76 5.50 -17.59
CA LEU A 96 10.14 5.20 -16.31
C LEU A 96 11.08 4.40 -15.38
N ALA A 97 11.81 3.43 -15.93
CA ALA A 97 12.80 2.67 -15.16
C ALA A 97 13.91 3.60 -14.64
N GLU A 98 14.43 4.48 -15.48
CA GLU A 98 15.44 5.49 -15.12
C GLU A 98 14.92 6.47 -14.06
N ALA A 99 13.67 6.93 -14.20
CA ALA A 99 13.03 7.81 -13.21
C ALA A 99 12.92 7.14 -11.83
N ILE A 100 12.59 5.85 -11.77
CA ILE A 100 12.55 5.09 -10.51
C ILE A 100 13.96 4.93 -9.94
N ILE A 101 14.93 4.52 -10.75
CA ILE A 101 16.34 4.30 -10.36
C ILE A 101 16.94 5.59 -9.79
N ALA A 102 16.68 6.72 -10.42
CA ALA A 102 17.22 8.01 -9.99
C ALA A 102 16.77 8.45 -8.58
N GLN A 103 15.61 7.98 -8.12
CA GLN A 103 15.02 8.43 -6.86
C GLN A 103 15.21 7.43 -5.70
N VAL A 104 15.48 6.16 -5.98
CA VAL A 104 15.54 5.13 -4.93
C VAL A 104 16.93 4.56 -4.81
N PRO A 105 17.71 5.00 -3.79
CA PRO A 105 19.07 4.48 -3.55
C PRO A 105 19.05 2.97 -3.32
N GLY A 106 19.85 2.23 -4.10
CA GLY A 106 19.92 0.77 -4.03
C GLY A 106 19.17 0.06 -5.15
N VAL A 107 18.37 0.76 -5.92
CA VAL A 107 17.79 0.26 -7.17
C VAL A 107 18.70 0.61 -8.32
N GLU A 108 19.23 -0.39 -9.01
CA GLU A 108 20.14 -0.25 -10.15
C GLU A 108 19.49 -0.76 -11.44
N GLN A 109 18.52 -1.66 -11.31
CA GLN A 109 17.68 -2.15 -12.40
C GLN A 109 16.25 -2.38 -11.93
N VAL A 110 15.30 -2.21 -12.85
CA VAL A 110 13.85 -2.34 -12.61
C VAL A 110 13.22 -3.23 -13.68
N ARG A 111 12.27 -4.06 -13.28
CA ARG A 111 11.37 -4.79 -14.18
C ARG A 111 9.94 -4.33 -13.93
N LEU A 112 9.30 -3.81 -14.98
CA LEU A 112 7.89 -3.40 -14.93
C LEU A 112 6.96 -4.61 -15.00
N VAL A 113 5.85 -4.51 -14.28
CA VAL A 113 4.74 -5.48 -14.26
C VAL A 113 3.42 -4.71 -14.16
N SER A 114 2.27 -5.40 -14.16
CA SER A 114 0.96 -4.73 -14.18
C SER A 114 0.31 -4.55 -12.81
N SER A 115 0.77 -5.24 -11.77
CA SER A 115 0.18 -5.18 -10.43
C SER A 115 1.22 -5.40 -9.32
N GLY A 116 0.90 -4.89 -8.11
CA GLY A 116 1.71 -5.17 -6.92
C GLY A 116 1.79 -6.67 -6.58
N THR A 117 0.75 -7.44 -6.90
CA THR A 117 0.77 -8.91 -6.76
C THR A 117 1.81 -9.55 -7.67
N GLU A 118 1.88 -9.15 -8.93
CA GLU A 118 2.90 -9.65 -9.86
C GLU A 118 4.30 -9.24 -9.41
N ALA A 119 4.47 -8.01 -8.92
CA ALA A 119 5.74 -7.52 -8.41
C ALA A 119 6.20 -8.31 -7.18
N GLY A 120 5.34 -8.51 -6.17
CA GLY A 120 5.64 -9.29 -4.97
C GLY A 120 5.92 -10.76 -5.26
N MET A 121 5.10 -11.39 -6.10
CA MET A 121 5.32 -12.77 -6.56
C MET A 121 6.66 -12.91 -7.28
N SER A 122 7.01 -11.97 -8.14
CA SER A 122 8.25 -12.01 -8.93
C SER A 122 9.48 -11.72 -8.04
N ALA A 123 9.37 -10.79 -7.11
CA ALA A 123 10.44 -10.51 -6.14
C ALA A 123 10.74 -11.72 -5.25
N LEU A 124 9.72 -12.43 -4.78
CA LEU A 124 9.89 -13.67 -4.01
C LEU A 124 10.56 -14.76 -4.86
N ARG A 125 10.11 -14.95 -6.12
CA ARG A 125 10.74 -15.93 -7.03
C ARG A 125 12.19 -15.55 -7.31
N LEU A 126 12.47 -14.27 -7.53
CA LEU A 126 13.82 -13.76 -7.72
C LEU A 126 14.72 -14.04 -6.52
N ALA A 127 14.25 -13.75 -5.30
CA ALA A 127 14.99 -14.01 -4.07
C ALA A 127 15.32 -15.50 -3.89
N ARG A 128 14.35 -16.38 -4.17
CA ARG A 128 14.57 -17.83 -4.17
C ARG A 128 15.58 -18.26 -5.23
N GLY A 129 15.46 -17.74 -6.44
CA GLY A 129 16.40 -18.05 -7.53
C GLY A 129 17.82 -17.58 -7.25
N PHE A 130 17.98 -16.38 -6.71
CA PHE A 130 19.27 -15.80 -6.37
C PHE A 130 19.97 -16.56 -5.23
N THR A 131 19.23 -16.91 -4.17
CA THR A 131 19.81 -17.57 -2.98
C THR A 131 19.87 -19.10 -3.09
N GLY A 132 19.12 -19.71 -4.01
CA GLY A 132 18.95 -21.17 -4.07
C GLY A 132 18.13 -21.74 -2.91
N ARG A 133 17.37 -20.91 -2.17
CA ARG A 133 16.67 -21.28 -0.94
C ARG A 133 15.15 -21.19 -1.13
N SER A 134 14.38 -21.92 -0.31
CA SER A 134 12.92 -22.01 -0.46
C SER A 134 12.13 -21.22 0.56
N LYS A 135 12.61 -21.12 1.81
CA LYS A 135 11.87 -20.45 2.88
C LYS A 135 11.95 -18.93 2.78
N PHE A 136 10.93 -18.25 3.25
CA PHE A 136 10.95 -16.80 3.43
C PHE A 136 10.11 -16.39 4.64
N ILE A 137 10.42 -15.20 5.16
CA ILE A 137 9.70 -14.59 6.28
C ILE A 137 8.79 -13.49 5.75
N LYS A 138 7.56 -13.45 6.23
CA LYS A 138 6.64 -12.31 6.18
C LYS A 138 6.07 -12.03 7.57
N PHE A 139 5.33 -10.94 7.72
CA PHE A 139 4.78 -10.55 9.02
C PHE A 139 3.25 -10.54 9.03
N GLU A 140 2.67 -10.79 10.21
CA GLU A 140 1.23 -10.67 10.45
C GLU A 140 0.76 -9.25 10.11
N GLY A 141 -0.43 -9.15 9.52
CA GLY A 141 -1.01 -7.87 9.12
C GLY A 141 -0.44 -7.29 7.82
N CYS A 142 0.71 -7.75 7.34
CA CYS A 142 1.27 -7.33 6.05
C CYS A 142 0.61 -8.09 4.88
N TYR A 143 0.35 -7.36 3.79
CA TYR A 143 -0.18 -7.89 2.55
C TYR A 143 0.78 -7.60 1.38
N HIS A 144 1.14 -8.63 0.63
CA HIS A 144 2.11 -8.56 -0.45
C HIS A 144 1.54 -9.07 -1.79
N GLY A 145 0.22 -8.97 -1.96
CA GLY A 145 -0.49 -9.54 -3.10
C GLY A 145 -1.10 -10.91 -2.80
N HIS A 146 -1.80 -11.47 -3.79
CA HIS A 146 -2.60 -12.68 -3.62
C HIS A 146 -2.02 -13.93 -4.34
N ALA A 147 -0.70 -13.97 -4.52
CA ALA A 147 -0.03 -15.23 -4.88
C ALA A 147 -0.11 -16.21 -3.71
N ASP A 148 -0.35 -17.49 -4.00
CA ASP A 148 -0.67 -18.51 -2.99
C ASP A 148 0.31 -18.56 -1.82
N ALA A 149 1.63 -18.50 -2.08
CA ALA A 149 2.65 -18.50 -1.03
C ALA A 149 2.58 -17.27 -0.08
N LEU A 150 1.89 -16.20 -0.49
CA LEU A 150 1.72 -14.96 0.28
C LEU A 150 0.40 -14.91 1.05
N LEU A 151 -0.58 -15.78 0.73
CA LEU A 151 -1.87 -15.89 1.40
C LEU A 151 -1.78 -16.80 2.64
N VAL A 152 -1.05 -16.34 3.64
CA VAL A 152 -0.69 -17.11 4.83
C VAL A 152 -0.87 -16.27 6.09
N LYS A 153 -1.38 -16.87 7.16
CA LYS A 153 -1.44 -16.33 8.52
C LYS A 153 -0.53 -17.12 9.46
N ALA A 154 -0.18 -16.54 10.60
CA ALA A 154 0.56 -17.25 11.64
C ALA A 154 -0.17 -18.50 12.12
N GLY A 155 0.59 -19.55 12.44
CA GLY A 155 0.12 -20.71 13.18
C GLY A 155 0.10 -20.44 14.69
N SER A 156 -0.34 -21.43 15.49
CA SER A 156 -0.26 -21.37 16.94
C SER A 156 1.17 -21.63 17.42
N GLY A 157 1.86 -20.62 17.95
CA GLY A 157 3.20 -20.72 18.51
C GLY A 157 4.21 -19.76 17.88
N LEU A 158 5.36 -19.56 18.56
CA LEU A 158 6.46 -18.73 18.07
C LEU A 158 7.14 -19.41 16.87
N ALA A 159 7.37 -18.65 15.80
CA ALA A 159 8.09 -19.08 14.60
C ALA A 159 7.51 -20.35 13.90
N THR A 160 6.19 -20.45 13.81
CA THR A 160 5.52 -21.58 13.15
C THR A 160 5.28 -21.33 11.68
N PHE A 161 5.31 -22.42 10.89
CA PHE A 161 4.85 -22.36 9.49
C PHE A 161 3.39 -21.93 9.44
N GLY A 162 3.08 -21.02 8.52
CA GLY A 162 1.75 -20.45 8.42
C GLY A 162 0.69 -21.43 7.90
N HIS A 163 -0.57 -21.08 8.18
CA HIS A 163 -1.72 -21.75 7.59
C HIS A 163 -2.30 -20.91 6.45
N PRO A 164 -2.82 -21.53 5.37
CA PRO A 164 -3.51 -20.80 4.32
C PRO A 164 -4.61 -19.89 4.87
N THR A 165 -4.68 -18.65 4.37
CA THR A 165 -5.75 -17.69 4.70
C THR A 165 -6.91 -17.76 3.72
N SER A 166 -6.73 -18.47 2.61
CA SER A 166 -7.73 -18.62 1.58
C SER A 166 -8.01 -20.09 1.31
N ALA A 167 -9.28 -20.43 1.14
CA ALA A 167 -9.66 -21.70 0.56
C ALA A 167 -9.05 -21.81 -0.84
N GLY A 168 -8.64 -23.02 -1.23
CA GLY A 168 -8.00 -23.30 -2.51
C GLY A 168 -6.47 -23.14 -2.53
N VAL A 169 -5.86 -22.64 -1.46
CA VAL A 169 -4.40 -22.63 -1.30
C VAL A 169 -3.96 -23.93 -0.61
N PRO A 170 -3.20 -24.83 -1.29
CA PRO A 170 -2.71 -26.06 -0.69
C PRO A 170 -1.71 -25.81 0.45
N ALA A 171 -1.73 -26.69 1.45
CA ALA A 171 -0.79 -26.56 2.59
C ALA A 171 0.68 -26.66 2.14
N GLU A 172 0.95 -27.45 1.12
CA GLU A 172 2.28 -27.66 0.55
C GLU A 172 2.86 -26.38 -0.06
N VAL A 173 2.02 -25.49 -0.58
CA VAL A 173 2.46 -24.20 -1.15
C VAL A 173 2.95 -23.26 -0.07
N VAL A 174 2.35 -23.30 1.11
CA VAL A 174 2.64 -22.39 2.23
C VAL A 174 3.66 -22.94 3.24
N GLN A 175 4.09 -24.20 3.10
CA GLN A 175 5.03 -24.85 4.01
C GLN A 175 6.40 -24.17 4.12
N HIS A 176 6.74 -23.31 3.17
CA HIS A 176 7.98 -22.54 3.14
C HIS A 176 7.82 -21.08 3.59
N THR A 177 6.62 -20.71 4.04
CA THR A 177 6.32 -19.35 4.49
C THR A 177 6.32 -19.29 6.02
N LEU A 178 7.28 -18.59 6.59
CA LEU A 178 7.33 -18.27 8.01
C LEU A 178 6.59 -16.96 8.25
N VAL A 179 5.59 -16.97 9.13
CA VAL A 179 4.84 -15.76 9.48
C VAL A 179 5.16 -15.40 10.93
N LEU A 180 5.70 -14.21 11.13
CA LEU A 180 6.13 -13.72 12.44
C LEU A 180 5.30 -12.51 12.87
N PRO A 181 5.19 -12.24 14.18
CA PRO A 181 4.62 -10.99 14.67
C PRO A 181 5.42 -9.78 14.16
N TYR A 182 4.72 -8.73 13.75
CA TYR A 182 5.37 -7.49 13.36
C TYR A 182 5.96 -6.78 14.57
N ASN A 183 7.15 -6.18 14.43
CA ASN A 183 7.92 -5.53 15.49
C ASN A 183 8.44 -6.45 16.60
N ASP A 184 8.43 -7.76 16.42
CA ASP A 184 9.00 -8.72 17.36
C ASP A 184 10.42 -9.14 16.94
N VAL A 185 11.42 -8.50 17.53
CA VAL A 185 12.84 -8.80 17.28
C VAL A 185 13.21 -10.20 17.76
N ALA A 186 12.67 -10.65 18.91
CA ALA A 186 13.01 -11.95 19.47
C ALA A 186 12.47 -13.09 18.59
N ALA A 187 11.25 -12.98 18.08
CA ALA A 187 10.68 -13.93 17.13
C ALA A 187 11.51 -14.00 15.83
N LEU A 188 11.97 -12.83 15.34
CA LEU A 188 12.80 -12.76 14.15
C LEU A 188 14.16 -13.44 14.36
N GLU A 189 14.84 -13.18 15.48
CA GLU A 189 16.11 -13.82 15.85
C GLU A 189 15.97 -15.33 16.02
N ALA A 190 14.91 -15.80 16.68
CA ALA A 190 14.61 -17.22 16.83
C ALA A 190 14.38 -17.90 15.48
N ALA A 191 13.66 -17.25 14.54
CA ALA A 191 13.45 -17.80 13.21
C ALA A 191 14.77 -17.94 12.41
N PHE A 192 15.66 -16.95 12.50
CA PHE A 192 16.97 -17.03 11.87
C PHE A 192 17.90 -18.05 12.55
N ALA A 193 17.85 -18.19 13.88
CA ALA A 193 18.59 -19.22 14.60
C ALA A 193 18.19 -20.63 14.16
N ALA A 194 16.91 -20.85 13.93
CA ALA A 194 16.37 -22.15 13.53
C ALA A 194 16.54 -22.44 12.01
N HIS A 195 16.42 -21.43 11.15
CA HIS A 195 16.26 -21.62 9.70
C HIS A 195 17.13 -20.71 8.83
N GLY A 196 18.04 -19.92 9.38
CA GLY A 196 18.77 -18.85 8.68
C GLY A 196 19.39 -19.27 7.34
N ARG A 197 19.94 -20.50 7.26
CA ARG A 197 20.52 -21.03 6.02
C ARG A 197 19.50 -21.47 4.96
N GLU A 198 18.23 -21.53 5.30
CA GLU A 198 17.15 -21.93 4.40
C GLU A 198 16.30 -20.74 3.96
N ILE A 199 16.45 -19.56 4.62
CA ILE A 199 15.69 -18.36 4.35
C ILE A 199 16.25 -17.65 3.12
N ALA A 200 15.44 -17.52 2.07
CA ALA A 200 15.75 -16.76 0.86
C ALA A 200 15.62 -15.25 1.08
N CYS A 201 14.57 -14.82 1.77
CA CYS A 201 14.35 -13.41 2.04
C CYS A 201 13.43 -13.16 3.25
N VAL A 202 13.50 -11.94 3.74
CA VAL A 202 12.48 -11.31 4.61
C VAL A 202 11.73 -10.31 3.75
N MET A 203 10.39 -10.42 3.66
CA MET A 203 9.53 -9.48 2.95
C MET A 203 8.71 -8.68 3.96
N VAL A 204 8.75 -7.35 3.87
CA VAL A 204 8.14 -6.46 4.86
C VAL A 204 7.53 -5.22 4.20
N GLU A 205 6.35 -4.80 4.66
CA GLU A 205 5.89 -3.42 4.49
C GLU A 205 6.61 -2.56 5.55
N PRO A 206 7.45 -1.59 5.18
CA PRO A 206 8.19 -0.80 6.16
C PRO A 206 7.31 0.10 7.03
N ILE A 207 6.20 0.55 6.48
CA ILE A 207 5.05 1.10 7.20
C ILE A 207 3.85 0.31 6.71
N ALA A 208 3.31 -0.52 7.58
CA ALA A 208 2.26 -1.46 7.19
C ALA A 208 0.92 -0.76 7.05
N GLY A 209 0.53 -0.50 5.80
CA GLY A 209 -0.72 0.14 5.44
C GLY A 209 -1.91 -0.81 5.43
N ASN A 210 -1.66 -2.12 5.39
CA ASN A 210 -2.69 -3.16 5.45
C ASN A 210 -3.10 -3.53 6.90
N MET A 211 -2.51 -2.86 7.89
CA MET A 211 -3.00 -2.81 9.27
C MET A 211 -3.16 -1.34 9.74
N ASN A 212 -3.75 -0.52 8.87
CA ASN A 212 -3.95 0.91 8.96
C ASN A 212 -2.63 1.68 8.79
N PHE A 213 -1.93 2.00 9.88
CA PHE A 213 -0.65 2.71 9.83
C PHE A 213 0.23 2.26 11.00
N VAL A 214 1.00 1.21 10.78
CA VAL A 214 1.92 0.69 11.80
C VAL A 214 3.35 0.76 11.29
N ARG A 215 4.21 1.52 11.97
CA ARG A 215 5.62 1.65 11.60
C ARG A 215 6.43 0.47 12.08
N ALA A 216 7.36 -0.01 11.28
CA ALA A 216 8.43 -0.85 11.78
C ALA A 216 9.36 -0.02 12.68
N SER A 217 9.64 -0.54 13.87
CA SER A 217 10.54 0.13 14.80
C SER A 217 11.99 0.10 14.30
N LEU A 218 12.80 1.07 14.69
CA LEU A 218 14.22 1.10 14.28
C LEU A 218 15.00 -0.13 14.74
N PRO A 219 14.81 -0.66 15.98
CA PRO A 219 15.44 -1.92 16.38
C PRO A 219 15.04 -3.10 15.48
N PHE A 220 13.76 -3.18 15.08
CA PHE A 220 13.26 -4.25 14.23
C PHE A 220 13.85 -4.18 12.82
N MET A 221 13.90 -2.97 12.22
CA MET A 221 14.54 -2.75 10.92
C MET A 221 16.05 -3.07 10.95
N SER A 222 16.75 -2.63 12.00
CA SER A 222 18.17 -2.94 12.19
C SER A 222 18.41 -4.43 12.32
N ALA A 223 17.58 -5.14 13.10
CA ALA A 223 17.69 -6.60 13.26
C ALA A 223 17.44 -7.33 11.93
N MET A 224 16.41 -6.94 11.15
CA MET A 224 16.15 -7.53 9.83
C MET A 224 17.36 -7.38 8.91
N ARG A 225 17.92 -6.15 8.80
CA ARG A 225 19.09 -5.94 7.93
C ARG A 225 20.29 -6.76 8.37
N ARG A 226 20.61 -6.74 9.67
CA ARG A 226 21.72 -7.51 10.24
C ARG A 226 21.56 -9.01 9.96
N LEU A 227 20.41 -9.58 10.33
CA LEU A 227 20.16 -11.02 10.20
C LEU A 227 20.14 -11.47 8.73
N CYS A 228 19.58 -10.69 7.83
CA CYS A 228 19.64 -10.97 6.39
C CYS A 228 21.12 -11.00 5.91
N THR A 229 21.93 -10.01 6.31
CA THR A 229 23.33 -9.92 5.92
C THR A 229 24.14 -11.10 6.46
N GLU A 230 24.02 -11.41 7.75
CA GLU A 230 24.74 -12.50 8.41
C GLU A 230 24.41 -13.87 7.84
N ASN A 231 23.18 -14.06 7.32
CA ASN A 231 22.73 -15.34 6.79
C ASN A 231 22.69 -15.40 5.25
N GLY A 232 23.04 -14.33 4.54
CA GLY A 232 22.98 -14.27 3.08
C GLY A 232 21.55 -14.38 2.53
N ALA A 233 20.57 -13.90 3.29
CA ALA A 233 19.17 -13.73 2.86
C ALA A 233 18.98 -12.32 2.31
N LEU A 234 17.99 -12.13 1.43
CA LEU A 234 17.65 -10.81 0.91
C LEU A 234 16.61 -10.10 1.79
N LEU A 235 16.75 -8.79 1.97
CA LEU A 235 15.72 -7.93 2.55
C LEU A 235 14.89 -7.33 1.41
N VAL A 236 13.61 -7.73 1.32
CA VAL A 236 12.66 -7.26 0.31
C VAL A 236 11.73 -6.24 0.94
N PHE A 237 11.81 -4.99 0.50
CA PHE A 237 10.90 -3.93 0.91
C PHE A 237 9.68 -3.88 -0.02
N ASP A 238 8.52 -4.11 0.54
CA ASP A 238 7.27 -3.85 -0.13
C ASP A 238 6.91 -2.37 0.00
N GLU A 239 7.29 -1.62 -1.00
CA GLU A 239 7.04 -0.19 -1.18
C GLU A 239 5.81 0.07 -2.08
N VAL A 240 4.96 -0.92 -2.31
CA VAL A 240 3.74 -0.74 -3.14
C VAL A 240 2.87 0.37 -2.57
N MET A 241 2.81 0.52 -1.25
CA MET A 241 2.03 1.57 -0.60
C MET A 241 2.88 2.78 -0.24
N THR A 242 4.11 2.59 0.22
CA THR A 242 5.00 3.64 0.75
C THR A 242 5.89 4.29 -0.30
N GLY A 243 6.23 3.58 -1.37
CA GLY A 243 7.09 4.08 -2.43
C GLY A 243 6.52 5.32 -3.12
N PHE A 244 7.34 6.35 -3.29
CA PHE A 244 6.94 7.63 -3.89
C PHE A 244 5.72 8.29 -3.19
N ARG A 245 5.48 7.93 -1.94
CA ARG A 245 4.35 8.42 -1.14
C ARG A 245 4.78 9.05 0.16
N VAL A 246 5.53 8.30 0.97
CA VAL A 246 5.98 8.78 2.28
C VAL A 246 7.17 9.72 2.16
N ALA A 247 7.96 9.53 1.11
CA ALA A 247 9.03 10.41 0.63
C ALA A 247 9.28 10.08 -0.85
N LEU A 248 10.04 10.91 -1.55
CA LEU A 248 10.40 10.67 -2.96
C LEU A 248 11.15 9.33 -3.15
N GLY A 249 12.09 9.00 -2.26
CA GLY A 249 12.79 7.71 -2.22
C GLY A 249 12.09 6.63 -1.40
N GLY A 250 10.78 6.77 -1.12
CA GLY A 250 10.00 5.81 -0.34
C GLY A 250 10.40 5.71 1.13
N ALA A 251 9.88 4.69 1.81
CA ALA A 251 10.20 4.43 3.21
C ALA A 251 11.66 4.02 3.41
N ALA A 252 12.30 3.41 2.40
CA ALA A 252 13.73 3.10 2.47
C ALA A 252 14.56 4.36 2.74
N SER A 253 14.23 5.50 2.12
CA SER A 253 14.90 6.77 2.35
C SER A 253 14.62 7.35 3.75
N VAL A 254 13.43 7.09 4.29
CA VAL A 254 13.07 7.50 5.67
C VAL A 254 13.89 6.71 6.68
N TYR A 255 13.98 5.39 6.53
CA TYR A 255 14.78 4.56 7.43
C TYR A 255 16.28 4.78 7.28
N ALA A 256 16.80 5.03 6.09
CA ALA A 256 18.22 5.33 5.87
C ALA A 256 18.69 6.62 6.58
N LYS A 257 17.79 7.60 6.80
CA LYS A 257 18.11 8.80 7.61
C LYS A 257 18.32 8.47 9.08
N ALA A 258 17.58 7.51 9.63
CA ALA A 258 17.65 7.12 11.03
C ALA A 258 18.67 5.99 11.30
N LEU A 259 18.97 5.18 10.28
CA LEU A 259 19.90 4.04 10.33
C LEU A 259 20.94 4.20 9.23
N PRO A 260 22.07 4.85 9.49
CA PRO A 260 23.11 5.05 8.48
C PRO A 260 23.59 3.71 7.86
N GLY A 261 23.62 3.66 6.53
CA GLY A 261 23.99 2.45 5.79
C GLY A 261 22.87 1.41 5.62
N PHE A 262 21.68 1.67 6.15
CA PHE A 262 20.52 0.80 5.93
C PHE A 262 20.09 0.84 4.46
N ARG A 263 20.01 -0.35 3.85
CA ARG A 263 19.58 -0.52 2.46
C ARG A 263 18.90 -1.89 2.28
N PRO A 264 17.68 -1.93 1.73
CA PRO A 264 17.08 -3.16 1.22
C PRO A 264 17.83 -3.70 0.00
N ASP A 265 17.64 -4.98 -0.29
CA ASP A 265 18.27 -5.64 -1.46
C ASP A 265 17.35 -5.66 -2.67
N VAL A 266 16.02 -5.79 -2.43
CA VAL A 266 14.98 -5.80 -3.45
C VAL A 266 13.83 -4.90 -3.01
N PHE A 267 13.24 -4.21 -3.96
CA PHE A 267 12.11 -3.31 -3.78
C PHE A 267 10.94 -3.76 -4.63
N VAL A 268 9.74 -3.60 -4.10
CA VAL A 268 8.48 -3.83 -4.81
C VAL A 268 7.69 -2.53 -4.84
N PHE A 269 7.31 -2.05 -6.03
CA PHE A 269 6.61 -0.80 -6.23
C PHE A 269 5.26 -1.01 -6.93
N GLY A 270 4.34 -0.06 -6.74
CA GLY A 270 3.05 -0.04 -7.40
C GLY A 270 2.33 1.28 -7.16
N LYS A 271 1.02 1.27 -7.26
CA LYS A 271 0.16 2.41 -6.92
C LYS A 271 0.63 3.75 -7.52
N VAL A 272 1.40 4.56 -6.78
CA VAL A 272 1.84 5.90 -7.21
C VAL A 272 2.60 5.87 -8.52
N ILE A 273 3.51 4.89 -8.73
CA ILE A 273 4.27 4.80 -9.97
C ILE A 273 3.43 4.52 -11.21
N GLY A 274 2.20 4.06 -11.02
CA GLY A 274 1.22 3.87 -12.09
C GLY A 274 0.29 5.07 -12.31
N GLY A 275 0.24 6.02 -11.35
CA GLY A 275 -0.59 7.23 -11.46
C GLY A 275 -2.09 6.97 -11.62
N GLY A 276 -2.56 5.75 -11.34
CA GLY A 276 -3.94 5.30 -11.52
C GLY A 276 -4.13 4.22 -12.58
N MET A 277 -3.13 3.98 -13.42
CA MET A 277 -3.12 2.88 -14.38
C MET A 277 -2.53 1.59 -13.77
N PRO A 278 -2.89 0.40 -14.31
CA PRO A 278 -2.30 -0.87 -13.90
C PRO A 278 -0.81 -0.91 -14.26
N LEU A 279 0.03 -0.55 -13.30
CA LEU A 279 1.48 -0.56 -13.41
C LEU A 279 2.09 -0.75 -12.03
N ALA A 280 3.08 -1.62 -11.97
CA ALA A 280 3.92 -1.88 -10.82
C ALA A 280 5.33 -2.24 -11.29
N ALA A 281 6.25 -2.41 -10.36
CA ALA A 281 7.62 -2.76 -10.65
C ALA A 281 8.26 -3.50 -9.49
N PHE A 282 9.34 -4.22 -9.76
CA PHE A 282 10.30 -4.66 -8.75
C PHE A 282 11.71 -4.39 -9.25
N GLY A 283 12.63 -4.16 -8.34
CA GLY A 283 14.00 -3.80 -8.70
C GLY A 283 14.98 -4.01 -7.56
N GLY A 284 16.26 -3.88 -7.86
CA GLY A 284 17.34 -4.04 -6.89
C GLY A 284 18.68 -3.85 -7.57
N SER A 285 19.77 -4.42 -6.97
CA SER A 285 21.11 -4.38 -7.55
C SER A 285 21.16 -5.14 -8.88
N ARG A 286 22.09 -4.78 -9.76
CA ARG A 286 22.32 -5.49 -11.03
C ARG A 286 22.60 -6.97 -10.82
N GLU A 287 23.35 -7.30 -9.78
CA GLU A 287 23.68 -8.68 -9.43
C GLU A 287 22.45 -9.53 -9.17
N VAL A 288 21.51 -9.04 -8.36
CA VAL A 288 20.25 -9.74 -8.05
C VAL A 288 19.37 -9.79 -9.29
N MET A 289 19.19 -8.65 -10.00
CA MET A 289 18.32 -8.55 -11.17
C MET A 289 18.81 -9.37 -12.36
N ALA A 290 20.11 -9.64 -12.47
CA ALA A 290 20.69 -10.49 -13.51
C ALA A 290 20.22 -11.96 -13.47
N GLN A 291 19.60 -12.40 -12.38
CA GLN A 291 18.95 -13.71 -12.33
C GLN A 291 17.65 -13.81 -13.15
N LEU A 292 17.09 -12.67 -13.57
CA LEU A 292 15.87 -12.68 -14.39
C LEU A 292 16.17 -13.04 -15.85
N ALA A 293 15.29 -13.84 -16.44
CA ALA A 293 15.30 -14.07 -17.89
C ALA A 293 15.14 -12.73 -18.65
N PRO A 294 15.84 -12.50 -19.78
CA PRO A 294 16.65 -13.47 -20.53
C PRO A 294 18.10 -13.66 -20.04
N LEU A 295 18.57 -12.90 -19.03
CA LEU A 295 19.94 -12.98 -18.55
C LEU A 295 20.16 -14.21 -17.67
N GLY A 296 19.23 -14.50 -16.77
CA GLY A 296 19.27 -15.60 -15.81
C GLY A 296 18.11 -16.58 -15.94
N PRO A 297 18.05 -17.58 -15.05
CA PRO A 297 17.07 -18.68 -15.15
C PRO A 297 15.69 -18.33 -14.54
N VAL A 298 15.56 -17.22 -13.83
CA VAL A 298 14.30 -16.85 -13.15
C VAL A 298 13.33 -16.26 -14.15
N TYR A 299 12.24 -16.98 -14.41
CA TYR A 299 11.22 -16.57 -15.39
C TYR A 299 10.22 -15.55 -14.80
N GLN A 300 9.97 -14.49 -15.55
CA GLN A 300 8.90 -13.52 -15.38
C GLN A 300 8.51 -12.96 -16.74
N ALA A 301 7.21 -12.84 -17.02
CA ALA A 301 6.68 -12.27 -18.25
C ALA A 301 5.32 -11.61 -17.99
N GLY A 302 4.93 -10.65 -18.82
CA GLY A 302 3.61 -10.02 -18.80
C GLY A 302 3.32 -9.32 -20.13
N THR A 303 2.25 -9.73 -20.80
CA THR A 303 1.86 -9.21 -22.13
C THR A 303 1.71 -7.69 -22.13
N LEU A 304 1.16 -7.10 -21.07
CA LEU A 304 0.89 -5.66 -20.95
C LEU A 304 1.87 -4.94 -20.01
N SER A 305 2.92 -5.63 -19.52
CA SER A 305 3.95 -5.02 -18.69
C SER A 305 4.67 -3.92 -19.49
N GLY A 306 4.71 -2.69 -18.92
CA GLY A 306 5.34 -1.56 -19.60
C GLY A 306 4.55 -0.99 -20.79
N ASN A 307 3.23 -1.25 -20.88
CA ASN A 307 2.43 -0.69 -21.97
C ASN A 307 2.49 0.85 -22.02
N PRO A 308 2.42 1.46 -23.22
CA PRO A 308 2.70 2.87 -23.43
C PRO A 308 1.76 3.82 -22.67
N VAL A 309 0.53 3.41 -22.43
CA VAL A 309 -0.46 4.25 -21.73
C VAL A 309 -0.17 4.29 -20.23
N ALA A 310 0.10 3.13 -19.62
CA ALA A 310 0.42 3.06 -18.20
C ALA A 310 1.78 3.70 -17.87
N THR A 311 2.79 3.53 -18.73
CA THR A 311 4.10 4.18 -18.56
C THR A 311 4.01 5.69 -18.71
N ALA A 312 3.23 6.20 -19.67
CA ALA A 312 2.98 7.64 -19.82
C ALA A 312 2.28 8.24 -18.59
N CYS A 313 1.30 7.51 -18.03
CA CYS A 313 0.62 7.90 -16.80
C CYS A 313 1.60 7.97 -15.61
N GLY A 314 2.41 6.93 -15.43
CA GLY A 314 3.42 6.85 -14.38
C GLY A 314 4.46 7.96 -14.49
N LEU A 315 5.07 8.15 -15.68
CA LEU A 315 6.05 9.21 -15.93
C LEU A 315 5.49 10.60 -15.64
N ALA A 316 4.29 10.90 -16.16
CA ALA A 316 3.66 12.19 -15.91
C ALA A 316 3.40 12.41 -14.40
N THR A 317 3.04 11.35 -13.66
CA THR A 317 2.87 11.43 -12.21
C THR A 317 4.20 11.68 -11.51
N LEU A 318 5.25 10.91 -11.81
CA LEU A 318 6.57 11.08 -11.21
C LEU A 318 7.14 12.48 -11.48
N ASN A 319 7.00 12.99 -12.69
CA ASN A 319 7.45 14.34 -13.05
C ASN A 319 6.82 15.44 -12.19
N GLN A 320 5.56 15.27 -11.77
CA GLN A 320 4.89 16.22 -10.88
C GLN A 320 5.39 16.12 -9.43
N ILE A 321 5.54 14.89 -8.92
CA ILE A 321 5.91 14.69 -7.51
C ILE A 321 7.41 14.90 -7.24
N CYS A 322 8.26 14.89 -8.27
CA CYS A 322 9.69 15.21 -8.15
C CYS A 322 9.97 16.70 -7.96
N GLN A 323 8.96 17.57 -7.98
CA GLN A 323 9.18 19.02 -7.80
C GLN A 323 9.64 19.33 -6.37
N PRO A 324 10.60 20.25 -6.19
CA PRO A 324 11.05 20.65 -4.85
C PRO A 324 9.90 21.12 -3.95
N GLY A 325 9.91 20.70 -2.68
CA GLY A 325 8.90 21.07 -1.71
C GLY A 325 7.59 20.28 -1.78
N TYR A 326 7.43 19.37 -2.77
CA TYR A 326 6.19 18.62 -2.97
C TYR A 326 5.83 17.76 -1.75
N PHE A 327 6.78 16.96 -1.27
CA PHE A 327 6.55 16.05 -0.14
C PHE A 327 6.41 16.79 1.19
N GLU A 328 7.15 17.86 1.39
CA GLU A 328 7.05 18.71 2.58
C GLU A 328 5.66 19.36 2.70
N ALA A 329 5.12 19.86 1.60
CA ALA A 329 3.78 20.43 1.55
C ALA A 329 2.70 19.37 1.85
N LEU A 330 2.83 18.16 1.26
CA LEU A 330 1.92 17.05 1.52
C LEU A 330 2.01 16.57 2.99
N ALA A 331 3.20 16.41 3.53
CA ALA A 331 3.41 15.98 4.92
C ALA A 331 2.80 16.97 5.90
N THR A 332 2.97 18.26 5.66
CA THR A 332 2.36 19.33 6.50
C THR A 332 0.84 19.25 6.47
N LYS A 333 0.24 19.10 5.29
CA LYS A 333 -1.20 18.98 5.10
C LYS A 333 -1.75 17.73 5.78
N THR A 334 -1.06 16.59 5.62
CA THR A 334 -1.46 15.31 6.21
C THR A 334 -1.42 15.34 7.73
N ARG A 335 -0.35 15.93 8.30
CA ARG A 335 -0.22 16.12 9.75
C ARG A 335 -1.33 17.00 10.29
N SER A 336 -1.65 18.12 9.62
CA SER A 336 -2.76 18.99 10.02
C SER A 336 -4.11 18.25 10.09
N LEU A 337 -4.35 17.31 9.15
CA LEU A 337 -5.54 16.45 9.20
C LEU A 337 -5.52 15.54 10.44
N VAL A 338 -4.43 14.81 10.65
CA VAL A 338 -4.33 13.85 11.77
C VAL A 338 -4.42 14.56 13.11
N ASP A 339 -3.69 15.65 13.30
CA ASP A 339 -3.72 16.46 14.54
C ASP A 339 -5.13 17.00 14.79
N GLY A 340 -5.83 17.43 13.73
CA GLY A 340 -7.21 17.90 13.80
C GLY A 340 -8.19 16.80 14.23
N LEU A 341 -8.07 15.58 13.67
CA LEU A 341 -8.91 14.44 14.05
C LEU A 341 -8.69 14.04 15.51
N VAL A 342 -7.43 13.90 15.94
CA VAL A 342 -7.06 13.55 17.31
C VAL A 342 -7.51 14.63 18.31
N SER A 343 -7.38 15.92 17.95
CA SER A 343 -7.88 17.02 18.78
C SER A 343 -9.40 17.00 18.93
N ALA A 344 -10.12 16.76 17.83
CA ALA A 344 -11.58 16.65 17.86
C ALA A 344 -12.05 15.46 18.74
N ALA A 345 -11.36 14.34 18.69
CA ALA A 345 -11.66 13.19 19.54
C ALA A 345 -11.39 13.50 21.03
N ARG A 346 -10.27 14.15 21.34
CA ARG A 346 -9.96 14.59 22.70
C ARG A 346 -11.00 15.57 23.26
N GLU A 347 -11.49 16.52 22.45
CA GLU A 347 -12.55 17.46 22.83
C GLU A 347 -13.86 16.72 23.16
N ALA A 348 -14.14 15.62 22.44
CA ALA A 348 -15.30 14.76 22.69
C ALA A 348 -15.11 13.77 23.86
N GLY A 349 -13.91 13.67 24.43
CA GLY A 349 -13.58 12.69 25.48
C GLY A 349 -13.48 11.25 24.95
N ILE A 350 -13.13 11.09 23.68
CA ILE A 350 -12.98 9.79 23.00
C ILE A 350 -11.48 9.51 22.80
N PRO A 351 -10.98 8.34 23.23
CA PRO A 351 -9.59 7.96 22.96
C PRO A 351 -9.38 7.76 21.45
N MET A 352 -8.44 8.51 20.90
CA MET A 352 -8.01 8.39 19.52
C MET A 352 -6.54 8.79 19.41
N VAL A 353 -5.78 7.98 18.71
CA VAL A 353 -4.40 8.25 18.32
C VAL A 353 -4.26 8.18 16.82
N GLY A 354 -3.31 8.91 16.26
CA GLY A 354 -3.03 8.89 14.81
C GLY A 354 -1.57 9.16 14.53
N ASP A 355 -1.12 8.71 13.36
CA ASP A 355 0.23 8.95 12.87
C ASP A 355 0.22 9.14 11.35
N SER A 356 1.27 9.76 10.80
CA SER A 356 1.40 10.03 9.37
C SER A 356 2.86 10.11 8.93
N GLU A 357 3.11 9.72 7.67
CA GLU A 357 4.39 9.95 7.00
C GLU A 357 4.11 10.36 5.55
N GLY A 358 4.71 11.46 5.10
CA GLY A 358 4.40 12.04 3.80
C GLY A 358 2.89 12.30 3.66
N CYS A 359 2.25 11.65 2.70
CA CYS A 359 0.81 11.77 2.47
C CYS A 359 -0.01 10.54 2.86
N MET A 360 0.58 9.62 3.61
CA MET A 360 -0.08 8.44 4.17
C MET A 360 -0.36 8.66 5.66
N PHE A 361 -1.55 8.29 6.13
CA PHE A 361 -1.93 8.44 7.52
C PHE A 361 -2.81 7.29 8.00
N GLY A 362 -2.87 7.14 9.32
CA GLY A 362 -3.80 6.28 10.00
C GLY A 362 -4.24 6.84 11.33
N PHE A 363 -5.38 6.36 11.82
CA PHE A 363 -5.87 6.67 13.16
C PHE A 363 -6.55 5.45 13.78
N PHE A 364 -6.52 5.37 15.10
CA PHE A 364 -7.07 4.28 15.86
C PHE A 364 -7.88 4.81 17.05
N PHE A 365 -9.03 4.20 17.32
CA PHE A 365 -9.75 4.41 18.58
C PHE A 365 -9.07 3.59 19.68
N ALA A 366 -8.02 4.14 20.26
CA ALA A 366 -7.14 3.53 21.25
C ALA A 366 -6.41 4.60 22.05
N ASP A 367 -5.84 4.22 23.21
CA ASP A 367 -5.05 5.13 24.06
C ASP A 367 -3.59 5.28 23.59
N ALA A 368 -3.07 4.33 22.82
CA ALA A 368 -1.71 4.34 22.29
C ALA A 368 -1.65 3.79 20.87
N LEU A 369 -0.63 4.21 20.10
CA LEU A 369 -0.40 3.72 18.74
C LEU A 369 -0.11 2.21 18.75
N PRO A 370 -0.87 1.41 17.98
CA PRO A 370 -0.60 -0.01 17.81
C PRO A 370 0.79 -0.26 17.23
N GLN A 371 1.47 -1.28 17.75
CA GLN A 371 2.81 -1.66 17.31
C GLN A 371 2.83 -2.96 16.49
N ASN A 372 1.72 -3.71 16.50
CA ASN A 372 1.58 -4.98 15.77
C ASN A 372 0.12 -5.28 15.46
N TYR A 373 -0.10 -6.32 14.67
CA TYR A 373 -1.42 -6.73 14.21
C TYR A 373 -2.38 -7.09 15.36
N GLY A 374 -1.91 -7.77 16.41
CA GLY A 374 -2.74 -8.15 17.56
C GLY A 374 -3.33 -6.93 18.27
N VAL A 375 -2.53 -5.87 18.45
CA VAL A 375 -3.00 -4.61 19.05
C VAL A 375 -3.97 -3.88 18.13
N VAL A 376 -3.73 -3.86 16.81
CA VAL A 376 -4.69 -3.28 15.85
C VAL A 376 -6.04 -3.98 15.92
N MET A 377 -6.05 -5.32 16.00
CA MET A 377 -7.28 -6.12 16.09
C MET A 377 -8.07 -5.87 17.38
N ALA A 378 -7.42 -5.40 18.44
CA ALA A 378 -8.03 -5.08 19.73
C ALA A 378 -8.61 -3.65 19.80
N THR A 379 -8.41 -2.81 18.79
CA THR A 379 -8.97 -1.44 18.75
C THR A 379 -10.49 -1.45 18.56
N ASP A 380 -11.16 -0.35 18.93
CA ASP A 380 -12.64 -0.28 18.95
C ASP A 380 -13.23 -0.21 17.53
N LYS A 381 -13.54 -1.38 17.00
CA LYS A 381 -14.16 -1.54 15.68
C LYS A 381 -15.58 -0.96 15.59
N ALA A 382 -16.35 -1.05 16.67
CA ALA A 382 -17.73 -0.56 16.65
C ALA A 382 -17.75 0.96 16.55
N ARG A 383 -16.87 1.63 17.30
CA ARG A 383 -16.69 3.08 17.24
C ARG A 383 -16.14 3.52 15.88
N PHE A 384 -15.19 2.80 15.31
CA PHE A 384 -14.70 3.06 13.96
C PHE A 384 -15.84 3.00 12.93
N ASN A 385 -16.67 1.96 12.97
CA ASN A 385 -17.78 1.82 12.03
C ASN A 385 -18.79 2.96 12.16
N ALA A 386 -19.13 3.36 13.38
CA ALA A 386 -20.04 4.49 13.62
C ALA A 386 -19.43 5.82 13.13
N PHE A 387 -18.16 6.04 13.38
CA PHE A 387 -17.40 7.19 12.89
C PHE A 387 -17.36 7.21 11.34
N PHE A 388 -17.02 6.08 10.71
CA PHE A 388 -16.99 5.95 9.26
C PHE A 388 -18.32 6.37 8.62
N HIS A 389 -19.45 5.85 9.10
CA HIS A 389 -20.77 6.20 8.57
C HIS A 389 -21.11 7.67 8.82
N GLY A 390 -20.84 8.19 10.00
CA GLY A 390 -21.05 9.60 10.31
C GLY A 390 -20.25 10.54 9.40
N MET A 391 -19.01 10.18 9.07
CA MET A 391 -18.17 10.93 8.13
C MET A 391 -18.69 10.81 6.68
N LEU A 392 -19.05 9.59 6.26
CA LEU A 392 -19.62 9.34 4.93
C LEU A 392 -20.92 10.13 4.69
N ASP A 393 -21.77 10.23 5.71
CA ASP A 393 -23.01 11.02 5.64
C ASP A 393 -22.75 12.52 5.49
N ARG A 394 -21.62 13.00 6.02
CA ARG A 394 -21.16 14.40 5.89
C ARG A 394 -20.27 14.66 4.66
N GLY A 395 -20.19 13.70 3.75
CA GLY A 395 -19.45 13.88 2.50
C GLY A 395 -17.95 13.73 2.65
N VAL A 396 -17.48 12.94 3.61
CA VAL A 396 -16.07 12.55 3.76
C VAL A 396 -15.95 11.04 3.55
N TYR A 397 -15.16 10.62 2.57
CA TYR A 397 -15.01 9.21 2.19
C TYR A 397 -13.68 8.66 2.71
N LEU A 398 -13.75 8.01 3.86
CA LEU A 398 -12.65 7.27 4.48
C LEU A 398 -12.63 5.82 3.97
N ALA A 399 -11.56 5.07 4.26
CA ALA A 399 -11.51 3.65 3.95
C ALA A 399 -12.60 2.88 4.72
N PRO A 400 -13.37 1.99 4.05
CA PRO A 400 -14.46 1.23 4.67
C PRO A 400 -13.94 0.01 5.46
N ALA A 401 -12.83 0.16 6.13
CA ALA A 401 -12.23 -0.85 7.01
C ALA A 401 -11.24 -0.20 7.98
N LEU A 402 -11.30 -0.60 9.25
CA LEU A 402 -10.38 -0.17 10.30
C LEU A 402 -8.90 -0.43 9.97
N TYR A 403 -8.64 -1.42 9.11
CA TYR A 403 -7.28 -1.90 8.80
C TYR A 403 -6.62 -1.22 7.61
N GLU A 404 -7.24 -0.21 7.04
CA GLU A 404 -6.75 0.45 5.83
C GLU A 404 -6.25 1.86 6.15
N ALA A 405 -5.09 2.20 5.63
CA ALA A 405 -4.54 3.55 5.69
C ALA A 405 -5.37 4.54 4.86
N GLY A 406 -5.31 5.81 5.24
CA GLY A 406 -5.83 6.93 4.47
C GLY A 406 -4.74 7.68 3.71
N PHE A 407 -5.15 8.44 2.70
CA PHE A 407 -4.24 9.16 1.81
C PHE A 407 -4.70 10.58 1.57
N VAL A 408 -3.77 11.54 1.69
CA VAL A 408 -3.96 12.93 1.27
C VAL A 408 -3.29 13.11 -0.08
N SER A 409 -3.96 13.78 -1.01
CA SER A 409 -3.38 14.15 -2.30
C SER A 409 -2.98 15.62 -2.34
N SER A 410 -2.17 16.01 -3.33
CA SER A 410 -1.83 17.42 -3.54
C SER A 410 -3.06 18.28 -3.85
N ALA A 411 -4.12 17.66 -4.38
CA ALA A 411 -5.37 18.35 -4.71
C ALA A 411 -6.24 18.72 -3.48
N HIS A 412 -6.01 18.10 -2.31
CA HIS A 412 -6.70 18.51 -1.08
C HIS A 412 -6.27 19.92 -0.70
N THR A 413 -7.22 20.81 -0.46
CA THR A 413 -6.99 22.18 0.01
C THR A 413 -6.98 22.24 1.54
N ALA A 414 -6.56 23.38 2.10
CA ALA A 414 -6.68 23.65 3.53
C ALA A 414 -8.16 23.67 3.97
N ASP A 415 -9.05 24.12 3.10
CA ASP A 415 -10.49 24.14 3.35
C ASP A 415 -11.08 22.72 3.40
N ASP A 416 -10.60 21.80 2.55
CA ASP A 416 -11.00 20.39 2.60
C ASP A 416 -10.58 19.73 3.93
N ILE A 417 -9.38 20.01 4.39
CA ILE A 417 -8.89 19.52 5.69
C ILE A 417 -9.73 20.09 6.82
N SER A 418 -9.98 21.41 6.79
CA SER A 418 -10.79 22.11 7.82
C SER A 418 -12.23 21.57 7.84
N ALA A 419 -12.85 21.37 6.68
CA ALA A 419 -14.18 20.81 6.55
C ALA A 419 -14.25 19.37 7.08
N THR A 420 -13.22 18.57 6.81
CA THR A 420 -13.10 17.20 7.32
C THR A 420 -12.99 17.17 8.85
N VAL A 421 -12.16 18.03 9.43
CA VAL A 421 -12.01 18.12 10.90
C VAL A 421 -13.30 18.63 11.55
N ALA A 422 -14.01 19.59 10.92
CA ALA A 422 -15.29 20.06 11.42
C ALA A 422 -16.36 18.94 11.41
N ALA A 423 -16.43 18.17 10.32
CA ALA A 423 -17.32 17.00 10.24
C ALA A 423 -16.97 15.95 11.30
N ALA A 424 -15.67 15.68 11.51
CA ALA A 424 -15.21 14.75 12.54
C ALA A 424 -15.61 15.20 13.95
N ARG A 425 -15.48 16.51 14.27
CA ARG A 425 -15.90 17.07 15.56
C ARG A 425 -17.36 16.83 15.84
N GLU A 426 -18.24 17.07 14.85
CA GLU A 426 -19.67 16.81 15.00
C GLU A 426 -19.98 15.33 15.19
N VAL A 427 -19.32 14.44 14.41
CA VAL A 427 -19.54 13.00 14.51
C VAL A 427 -19.08 12.49 15.88
N LEU A 428 -17.87 12.85 16.30
CA LEU A 428 -17.28 12.41 17.57
C LEU A 428 -18.09 12.89 18.78
N ALA A 429 -18.63 14.12 18.74
CA ALA A 429 -19.49 14.65 19.79
C ALA A 429 -20.82 13.86 19.94
N ALA A 430 -21.26 13.20 18.89
CA ALA A 430 -22.48 12.38 18.87
C ALA A 430 -22.22 10.89 19.21
N LEU A 431 -20.97 10.44 19.23
CA LEU A 431 -20.65 9.04 19.58
C LEU A 431 -20.72 8.79 21.10
N PRO A 432 -21.09 7.58 21.54
CA PRO A 432 -20.98 7.19 22.95
C PRO A 432 -19.53 7.31 23.46
N ARG A 433 -19.41 7.84 24.68
CA ARG A 433 -18.11 7.95 25.38
C ARG A 433 -17.61 6.61 25.85
#